data_84fa402311069404a842c7918d4218e1
#
_entry.id   84fa402311069404a842c7918d4218e1
#
_cell.length_a   1.000
_cell.length_b   1.000
_cell.length_c   1.000
_cell.angle_alpha   90.00
_cell.angle_beta   90.00
_cell.angle_gamma   90.00
#
_symmetry.space_group_name_H-M   'P 1'
#
loop_
_entity.id
_entity.type
_entity.pdbx_description
1 polymer ?
#
loop_
_entity_poly.entity_id
_entity_poly.type
_entity_poly.pdbx_seq_one_letter_code
_entity_poly.pdbx_strand_id
1 'polypeptide(L)'
;VLDENNKVVAATGPIEIDGVGYVFDENGYMLTGEVELTDKDGKTGTYYLDTEGEDPAKDGLGSMQQGICEGKVFAPELKRNELVTLEFNDGSVDDYYADENGYAIWSKTQKVGDRTYLFGDDGTRVKEAGFQTVVDEKGVTHTYYLNADSTVSLGNHTVYQQEDRTVSWLTVGSTWYLVDAETGELLSGWQKVDTATYYMKPGSFDANGDMKDGSFEMETGNQKNKSGWAEIDGKWYSFRSWGGVRTGWFNYDGNKYYLHEDGHMEDNALNLNGTLYFFRSWGGMRVNDVAEYLSLIHISEPT
;
A
#
# COMPACT_ATOMS: atom_id res chain seq x y z
N VAL A 1 -0.44 24.27 47.09
CA VAL A 1 -1.23 23.30 47.88
C VAL A 1 -1.01 23.56 49.37
N LEU A 2 -1.84 23.00 50.22
CA LEU A 2 -1.65 23.02 51.68
C LEU A 2 -1.04 21.68 52.10
N ASP A 3 -0.01 21.72 52.97
CA ASP A 3 0.50 20.51 53.60
C ASP A 3 -0.44 20.02 54.73
N GLU A 4 -0.11 18.91 55.36
CA GLU A 4 -0.85 18.32 56.49
C GLU A 4 -1.00 19.24 57.71
N ASN A 5 -0.24 20.34 57.76
CA ASN A 5 -0.30 21.34 58.82
C ASN A 5 -1.01 22.64 58.35
N ASN A 6 -1.74 22.62 57.23
CA ASN A 6 -2.40 23.79 56.61
C ASN A 6 -1.43 24.91 56.20
N LYS A 7 -0.16 24.63 55.98
CA LYS A 7 0.81 25.60 55.50
C LYS A 7 0.85 25.53 53.96
N VAL A 8 0.91 26.70 53.32
CA VAL A 8 1.06 26.80 51.86
C VAL A 8 2.46 26.29 51.48
N VAL A 9 2.51 25.26 50.67
CA VAL A 9 3.75 24.72 50.09
C VAL A 9 3.62 24.72 48.57
N ALA A 10 4.77 24.74 47.87
CA ALA A 10 4.77 24.62 46.43
C ALA A 10 4.15 23.27 46.03
N ALA A 11 3.34 23.28 45.03
CA ALA A 11 2.86 22.05 44.40
C ALA A 11 4.05 21.38 43.68
N THR A 12 4.24 20.09 43.88
CA THR A 12 5.30 19.31 43.20
C THR A 12 4.74 17.98 42.74
N GLY A 13 5.17 17.51 41.54
CA GLY A 13 4.70 16.28 40.95
C GLY A 13 3.26 16.38 40.41
N PRO A 14 2.61 15.22 40.11
CA PRO A 14 1.27 15.18 39.58
C PRO A 14 0.24 15.56 40.65
N ILE A 15 -0.66 16.49 40.30
CA ILE A 15 -1.73 17.00 41.17
C ILE A 15 -3.02 17.11 40.35
N GLU A 16 -4.13 16.63 40.90
CA GLU A 16 -5.46 16.82 40.35
C GLU A 16 -6.09 18.12 40.88
N ILE A 17 -6.57 18.96 39.95
CA ILE A 17 -7.27 20.21 40.26
C ILE A 17 -8.58 20.17 39.45
N ASP A 18 -9.72 20.21 40.17
CA ASP A 18 -11.06 20.14 39.57
C ASP A 18 -11.29 18.96 38.58
N GLY A 19 -10.67 17.80 38.87
CA GLY A 19 -10.77 16.59 38.06
C GLY A 19 -9.76 16.53 36.91
N VAL A 20 -8.89 17.52 36.76
CA VAL A 20 -7.85 17.58 35.71
C VAL A 20 -6.47 17.40 36.34
N GLY A 21 -5.67 16.51 35.73
CA GLY A 21 -4.30 16.25 36.19
C GLY A 21 -3.31 17.31 35.66
N TYR A 22 -2.47 17.83 36.55
CA TYR A 22 -1.37 18.75 36.22
C TYR A 22 -0.09 18.24 36.86
N VAL A 23 1.05 18.65 36.32
CA VAL A 23 2.37 18.32 36.89
C VAL A 23 3.14 19.58 37.17
N PHE A 24 3.79 19.60 38.34
CA PHE A 24 4.62 20.74 38.79
C PHE A 24 6.03 20.26 39.09
N ASP A 25 7.03 21.10 38.76
CA ASP A 25 8.43 20.87 39.07
C ASP A 25 8.72 21.03 40.58
N GLU A 26 9.98 20.80 40.98
CA GLU A 26 10.44 20.96 42.39
C GLU A 26 10.30 22.38 42.92
N ASN A 27 10.21 23.38 42.06
CA ASN A 27 10.04 24.79 42.40
C ASN A 27 8.57 25.21 42.40
N GLY A 28 7.63 24.33 42.04
CA GLY A 28 6.21 24.58 41.94
C GLY A 28 5.78 25.25 40.63
N TYR A 29 6.57 25.22 39.58
CA TYR A 29 6.18 25.66 38.26
C TYR A 29 5.48 24.54 37.55
N MET A 30 4.33 24.84 36.91
CA MET A 30 3.58 23.92 36.11
C MET A 30 4.38 23.54 34.86
N LEU A 31 4.45 22.25 34.58
CA LEU A 31 5.09 21.70 33.38
C LEU A 31 4.13 21.66 32.21
N THR A 32 4.67 21.68 31.01
CA THR A 32 3.93 21.51 29.73
C THR A 32 4.76 20.65 28.78
N GLY A 33 4.10 20.08 27.76
CA GLY A 33 4.75 19.20 26.77
C GLY A 33 5.00 17.79 27.31
N GLU A 34 5.97 17.09 26.72
CA GLU A 34 6.32 15.72 27.09
C GLU A 34 7.11 15.67 28.39
N VAL A 35 6.63 14.90 29.36
CA VAL A 35 7.27 14.75 30.67
C VAL A 35 7.36 13.30 31.09
N GLU A 36 8.45 12.91 31.73
CA GLU A 36 8.59 11.60 32.36
C GLU A 36 8.18 11.67 33.85
N LEU A 37 7.27 10.79 34.23
CA LEU A 37 6.82 10.65 35.62
C LEU A 37 7.14 9.25 36.13
N THR A 38 7.67 9.16 37.33
CA THR A 38 7.88 7.89 38.02
C THR A 38 6.85 7.79 39.14
N ASP A 39 6.05 6.70 39.11
CA ASP A 39 5.06 6.45 40.14
C ASP A 39 5.71 5.97 41.47
N LYS A 40 4.89 5.79 42.50
CA LYS A 40 5.30 5.32 43.82
C LYS A 40 5.89 3.91 43.83
N ASP A 41 5.60 3.11 42.79
CA ASP A 41 6.06 1.74 42.60
C ASP A 41 7.35 1.69 41.75
N GLY A 42 7.87 2.86 41.36
CA GLY A 42 9.13 3.02 40.61
C GLY A 42 8.95 2.79 39.10
N LYS A 43 7.74 2.70 38.61
CA LYS A 43 7.46 2.63 37.17
C LYS A 43 7.47 4.03 36.59
N THR A 44 8.29 4.23 35.55
CA THR A 44 8.36 5.49 34.79
C THR A 44 7.49 5.40 33.54
N GLY A 45 6.65 6.41 33.33
CA GLY A 45 5.85 6.61 32.13
C GLY A 45 6.09 8.00 31.54
N THR A 46 5.88 8.13 30.26
CA THR A 46 5.93 9.41 29.53
C THR A 46 4.51 9.92 29.32
N TYR A 47 4.26 11.17 29.66
CA TYR A 47 2.96 11.84 29.59
C TYR A 47 3.08 13.11 28.76
N TYR A 48 1.98 13.53 28.16
CA TYR A 48 1.90 14.81 27.45
C TYR A 48 1.01 15.79 28.21
N LEU A 49 1.53 16.98 28.44
CA LEU A 49 0.85 18.07 29.12
C LEU A 49 0.59 19.19 28.13
N ASP A 50 -0.62 19.72 28.09
CA ASP A 50 -1.05 20.73 27.13
C ASP A 50 -0.11 21.92 27.09
N THR A 51 0.31 22.33 25.89
CA THR A 51 1.23 23.44 25.65
C THR A 51 0.52 24.73 25.24
N GLU A 52 -0.73 24.69 24.82
CA GLU A 52 -1.41 25.82 24.17
C GLU A 52 -2.57 26.42 24.99
N GLY A 53 -3.23 25.61 25.82
CA GLY A 53 -4.26 26.08 26.75
C GLY A 53 -5.49 26.72 26.10
N GLU A 54 -5.93 26.17 24.99
CA GLU A 54 -6.99 26.77 24.17
C GLU A 54 -8.39 26.80 24.84
N ASP A 55 -8.66 25.88 25.76
CA ASP A 55 -9.92 25.89 26.55
C ASP A 55 -9.68 25.73 28.05
N PRO A 56 -9.54 26.84 28.79
CA PRO A 56 -9.32 26.78 30.23
C PRO A 56 -10.45 26.13 31.05
N ALA A 57 -11.58 25.78 30.39
CA ALA A 57 -12.70 25.13 31.06
C ALA A 57 -12.72 23.61 30.89
N LYS A 58 -11.94 23.07 29.95
CA LYS A 58 -11.86 21.64 29.65
C LYS A 58 -10.42 21.12 29.66
N ASP A 59 -9.49 21.83 29.04
CA ASP A 59 -8.13 21.39 28.74
C ASP A 59 -7.17 22.56 28.96
N GLY A 60 -7.05 23.05 30.20
CA GLY A 60 -6.18 24.19 30.53
C GLY A 60 -4.71 23.88 30.29
N LEU A 61 -3.92 24.92 29.97
CA LEU A 61 -2.46 24.83 29.84
C LEU A 61 -1.88 23.94 30.94
N GLY A 62 -1.04 22.97 30.58
CA GLY A 62 -0.40 22.00 31.47
C GLY A 62 -1.29 20.84 31.90
N SER A 63 -2.52 20.69 31.38
CA SER A 63 -3.36 19.50 31.65
C SER A 63 -2.83 18.24 31.00
N MET A 64 -2.98 17.09 31.67
CA MET A 64 -2.64 15.79 31.10
C MET A 64 -3.56 15.47 29.93
N GLN A 65 -2.98 15.19 28.78
CA GLN A 65 -3.70 14.90 27.55
C GLN A 65 -3.70 13.41 27.20
N GLN A 66 -4.75 12.96 26.53
CA GLN A 66 -4.80 11.72 25.80
C GLN A 66 -5.14 12.01 24.32
N GLY A 67 -4.66 11.21 23.40
CA GLY A 67 -4.89 11.42 21.97
C GLY A 67 -3.59 11.36 21.17
N ILE A 68 -3.59 12.05 20.04
CA ILE A 68 -2.41 12.22 19.19
C ILE A 68 -1.81 13.59 19.49
N CYS A 69 -0.69 13.62 20.20
CA CYS A 69 0.02 14.84 20.59
C CYS A 69 1.39 14.85 19.92
N GLU A 70 1.67 15.88 19.11
CA GLU A 70 2.90 15.95 18.30
C GLU A 70 3.17 14.67 17.47
N GLY A 71 2.11 14.04 16.96
CA GLY A 71 2.16 12.79 16.19
C GLY A 71 2.31 11.51 17.03
N LYS A 72 2.46 11.60 18.34
CA LYS A 72 2.58 10.46 19.26
C LYS A 72 1.24 10.11 19.92
N VAL A 73 1.06 8.82 20.24
CA VAL A 73 -0.17 8.26 20.83
C VAL A 73 -0.07 8.21 22.35
N PHE A 74 -0.94 8.94 23.03
CA PHE A 74 -1.05 8.94 24.50
C PHE A 74 -2.42 8.41 24.94
N ALA A 75 -2.45 7.51 25.97
CA ALA A 75 -3.67 6.99 26.55
C ALA A 75 -3.46 6.51 28.03
N PRO A 76 -3.38 7.39 29.00
CA PRO A 76 -2.77 8.71 29.07
C PRO A 76 -1.23 8.67 28.95
N GLU A 77 -0.59 7.52 29.14
CA GLU A 77 0.83 7.32 28.92
C GLU A 77 1.14 7.14 27.44
N LEU A 78 2.33 7.52 27.00
CA LEU A 78 2.84 7.26 25.67
C LEU A 78 2.83 5.75 25.36
N LYS A 79 2.14 5.38 24.28
CA LYS A 79 2.02 4.01 23.80
C LYS A 79 3.13 3.69 22.80
N ARG A 80 3.53 2.43 22.71
CA ARG A 80 4.58 1.97 21.78
C ARG A 80 4.32 0.54 21.35
N ASN A 81 4.49 0.26 20.04
CA ASN A 81 4.33 -1.06 19.42
C ASN A 81 2.98 -1.73 19.71
N GLU A 82 1.92 -0.95 19.79
CA GLU A 82 0.59 -1.47 20.12
C GLU A 82 -0.52 -0.74 19.38
N LEU A 83 -1.64 -1.45 19.21
CA LEU A 83 -2.90 -0.89 18.75
C LEU A 83 -3.59 -0.22 19.94
N VAL A 84 -3.99 1.02 19.78
CA VAL A 84 -4.60 1.86 20.82
C VAL A 84 -5.95 2.34 20.34
N THR A 85 -6.98 2.13 21.15
CA THR A 85 -8.31 2.72 20.94
C THR A 85 -8.42 3.98 21.78
N LEU A 86 -8.69 5.11 21.15
CA LEU A 86 -8.90 6.39 21.82
C LEU A 86 -10.38 6.75 21.72
N GLU A 87 -10.94 7.22 22.83
CA GLU A 87 -12.27 7.80 22.93
C GLU A 87 -12.12 9.32 23.09
N PHE A 88 -12.66 10.08 22.16
CA PHE A 88 -12.55 11.54 22.16
C PHE A 88 -13.73 12.19 22.90
N ASN A 89 -13.58 13.45 23.28
CA ASN A 89 -14.58 14.22 24.05
C ASN A 89 -15.92 14.39 23.32
N ASP A 90 -15.95 14.27 22.00
CA ASP A 90 -17.16 14.29 21.17
C ASP A 90 -17.89 12.93 21.10
N GLY A 91 -17.31 11.89 21.75
CA GLY A 91 -17.82 10.52 21.77
C GLY A 91 -17.37 9.68 20.57
N SER A 92 -16.54 10.21 19.67
CA SER A 92 -15.93 9.39 18.61
C SER A 92 -14.90 8.42 19.20
N VAL A 93 -14.73 7.26 18.54
CA VAL A 93 -13.80 6.21 18.96
C VAL A 93 -13.00 5.76 17.76
N ASP A 94 -11.70 5.99 17.81
CA ASP A 94 -10.78 5.63 16.75
C ASP A 94 -9.60 4.76 17.23
N ASP A 95 -9.13 3.92 16.33
CA ASP A 95 -8.01 3.03 16.58
C ASP A 95 -6.76 3.56 15.87
N TYR A 96 -5.64 3.59 16.57
CA TYR A 96 -4.32 4.00 16.09
C TYR A 96 -3.30 2.92 16.40
N TYR A 97 -2.23 2.85 15.62
CA TYR A 97 -1.08 2.04 16.00
C TYR A 97 0.10 2.95 16.32
N ALA A 98 0.64 2.82 17.53
CA ALA A 98 1.85 3.51 17.94
C ALA A 98 3.08 2.68 17.55
N ASP A 99 4.05 3.27 16.86
CA ASP A 99 5.32 2.63 16.52
C ASP A 99 6.24 2.47 17.75
N GLU A 100 7.48 2.01 17.55
CA GLU A 100 8.47 1.83 18.60
C GLU A 100 8.84 3.13 19.34
N ASN A 101 8.66 4.28 18.70
CA ASN A 101 8.93 5.60 19.26
C ASN A 101 7.67 6.28 19.81
N GLY A 102 6.52 5.64 19.65
CA GLY A 102 5.22 6.15 20.08
C GLY A 102 4.47 6.97 19.02
N TYR A 103 5.03 7.16 17.82
CA TYR A 103 4.34 7.87 16.76
C TYR A 103 3.21 7.04 16.17
N ALA A 104 2.08 7.70 15.88
CA ALA A 104 1.01 7.08 15.10
C ALA A 104 1.53 6.77 13.70
N ILE A 105 1.28 5.55 13.21
CA ILE A 105 1.54 5.23 11.80
C ILE A 105 0.38 5.72 10.94
N TRP A 106 0.66 6.03 9.69
CA TRP A 106 -0.29 6.53 8.71
C TRP A 106 0.06 6.07 7.29
N SER A 107 -0.94 6.06 6.42
CA SER A 107 -0.84 5.68 4.99
C SER A 107 -0.11 4.35 4.75
N LYS A 108 -0.25 3.39 5.65
CA LYS A 108 0.38 2.07 5.52
C LYS A 108 -0.33 0.97 6.30
N THR A 109 0.06 -0.25 6.03
CA THR A 109 -0.42 -1.42 6.77
C THR A 109 0.48 -1.77 7.95
N GLN A 110 -0.10 -2.36 8.99
CA GLN A 110 0.60 -2.87 10.15
C GLN A 110 0.04 -4.22 10.59
N LYS A 111 0.94 -5.18 10.78
CA LYS A 111 0.59 -6.47 11.36
C LYS A 111 0.49 -6.37 12.88
N VAL A 112 -0.65 -6.82 13.42
CA VAL A 112 -0.92 -6.87 14.87
C VAL A 112 -1.40 -8.29 15.20
N GLY A 113 -0.56 -9.08 15.85
CA GLY A 113 -0.80 -10.51 16.03
C GLY A 113 -0.85 -11.23 14.68
N ASP A 114 -1.95 -11.93 14.40
CA ASP A 114 -2.16 -12.68 13.16
C ASP A 114 -2.91 -11.87 12.08
N ARG A 115 -3.21 -10.60 12.35
CA ARG A 115 -4.01 -9.74 11.48
C ARG A 115 -3.20 -8.56 10.98
N THR A 116 -3.48 -8.12 9.75
CA THR A 116 -2.91 -6.90 9.17
C THR A 116 -4.03 -5.87 9.02
N TYR A 117 -3.78 -4.64 9.46
CA TYR A 117 -4.73 -3.52 9.39
C TYR A 117 -4.14 -2.40 8.55
N LEU A 118 -5.02 -1.63 7.91
CA LEU A 118 -4.68 -0.42 7.16
C LEU A 118 -4.94 0.80 8.03
N PHE A 119 -4.00 1.75 8.02
CA PHE A 119 -4.12 3.06 8.66
C PHE A 119 -4.16 4.13 7.58
N GLY A 120 -5.14 5.03 7.69
CA GLY A 120 -5.39 6.10 6.75
C GLY A 120 -4.37 7.24 6.82
N ASP A 121 -4.62 8.27 6.03
CA ASP A 121 -3.74 9.44 5.93
C ASP A 121 -3.73 10.29 7.22
N ASP A 122 -4.74 10.12 8.06
CA ASP A 122 -4.90 10.73 9.39
C ASP A 122 -4.39 9.83 10.52
N GLY A 123 -3.86 8.64 10.21
CA GLY A 123 -3.40 7.64 11.17
C GLY A 123 -4.50 6.80 11.79
N THR A 124 -5.78 7.03 11.48
CA THR A 124 -6.86 6.19 11.98
C THR A 124 -6.92 4.85 11.24
N ARG A 125 -7.36 3.80 11.94
CA ARG A 125 -7.57 2.50 11.31
C ARG A 125 -8.74 2.54 10.33
N VAL A 126 -8.50 2.20 9.07
CA VAL A 126 -9.55 2.06 8.06
C VAL A 126 -10.44 0.86 8.40
N LYS A 127 -11.75 1.09 8.53
CA LYS A 127 -12.73 0.06 8.96
C LYS A 127 -13.67 -0.37 7.83
N GLU A 128 -13.76 0.39 6.74
CA GLU A 128 -14.63 0.09 5.61
C GLU A 128 -14.07 -1.04 4.75
N ALA A 129 -14.88 -2.09 4.54
CA ALA A 129 -14.51 -3.23 3.71
C ALA A 129 -14.52 -2.90 2.22
N GLY A 130 -13.74 -3.64 1.42
CA GLY A 130 -13.60 -3.42 -0.02
C GLY A 130 -12.26 -2.80 -0.39
N PHE A 131 -12.19 -2.22 -1.59
CA PHE A 131 -10.98 -1.55 -2.04
C PHE A 131 -10.82 -0.21 -1.34
N GLN A 132 -9.64 0.01 -0.75
CA GLN A 132 -9.28 1.21 -0.02
C GLN A 132 -7.95 1.75 -0.53
N THR A 133 -7.83 3.08 -0.58
CA THR A 133 -6.61 3.76 -1.01
C THR A 133 -6.08 4.66 0.09
N VAL A 134 -4.77 4.75 0.18
CA VAL A 134 -4.07 5.72 1.03
C VAL A 134 -2.95 6.37 0.22
N VAL A 135 -2.58 7.59 0.58
CA VAL A 135 -1.51 8.34 -0.11
C VAL A 135 -0.34 8.51 0.84
N ASP A 136 0.85 8.11 0.42
CA ASP A 136 2.05 8.25 1.23
C ASP A 136 2.61 9.68 1.22
N GLU A 137 3.65 9.95 2.03
CA GLU A 137 4.33 11.24 2.13
C GLU A 137 4.91 11.76 0.80
N LYS A 138 5.12 10.86 -0.16
CA LYS A 138 5.64 11.21 -1.49
C LYS A 138 4.53 11.47 -2.50
N GLY A 139 3.25 11.36 -2.07
CA GLY A 139 2.08 11.49 -2.93
C GLY A 139 1.81 10.25 -3.77
N VAL A 140 2.36 9.09 -3.42
CA VAL A 140 2.09 7.82 -4.11
C VAL A 140 0.84 7.19 -3.51
N THR A 141 -0.09 6.81 -4.39
CA THR A 141 -1.32 6.11 -4.00
C THR A 141 -1.07 4.61 -3.91
N HIS A 142 -1.38 4.03 -2.76
CA HIS A 142 -1.34 2.61 -2.48
C HIS A 142 -2.77 2.07 -2.36
N THR A 143 -3.04 0.90 -2.90
CA THR A 143 -4.39 0.31 -2.91
C THR A 143 -4.37 -1.06 -2.23
N TYR A 144 -5.39 -1.29 -1.41
CA TYR A 144 -5.56 -2.51 -0.61
C TYR A 144 -6.99 -3.03 -0.75
N TYR A 145 -7.21 -4.29 -0.44
CA TYR A 145 -8.55 -4.84 -0.27
C TYR A 145 -8.78 -5.27 1.17
N LEU A 146 -9.78 -4.70 1.82
CA LEU A 146 -10.16 -5.03 3.19
C LEU A 146 -11.30 -6.04 3.22
N ASN A 147 -11.11 -7.08 4.01
CA ASN A 147 -12.12 -8.09 4.31
C ASN A 147 -13.29 -7.47 5.12
N ALA A 148 -14.38 -8.21 5.26
CA ALA A 148 -15.55 -7.76 6.02
C ALA A 148 -15.28 -7.49 7.51
N ASP A 149 -14.18 -8.03 8.06
CA ASP A 149 -13.72 -7.77 9.43
C ASP A 149 -12.70 -6.62 9.52
N SER A 150 -12.57 -5.83 8.47
CA SER A 150 -11.65 -4.70 8.33
C SER A 150 -10.16 -5.08 8.39
N THR A 151 -9.82 -6.34 8.18
CA THR A 151 -8.44 -6.77 7.99
C THR A 151 -8.02 -6.65 6.54
N VAL A 152 -6.76 -6.32 6.29
CA VAL A 152 -6.19 -6.32 4.94
C VAL A 152 -6.09 -7.75 4.42
N SER A 153 -6.53 -7.98 3.19
CA SER A 153 -6.35 -9.25 2.52
C SER A 153 -4.93 -9.39 2.01
N LEU A 154 -4.21 -10.39 2.49
CA LEU A 154 -2.86 -10.74 2.03
C LEU A 154 -2.89 -11.76 0.86
N GLY A 155 -4.01 -11.83 0.15
CA GLY A 155 -4.31 -12.83 -0.85
C GLY A 155 -5.07 -14.02 -0.25
N ASN A 156 -5.69 -14.82 -1.12
CA ASN A 156 -6.48 -15.99 -0.70
C ASN A 156 -6.06 -17.28 -1.45
N HIS A 157 -4.84 -17.27 -2.01
CA HIS A 157 -4.24 -18.38 -2.74
C HIS A 157 -2.79 -18.65 -2.26
N THR A 158 -2.11 -19.53 -2.97
CA THR A 158 -0.70 -19.88 -2.68
C THR A 158 0.19 -18.63 -2.77
N VAL A 159 1.14 -18.54 -1.83
CA VAL A 159 2.18 -17.50 -1.83
C VAL A 159 3.33 -17.93 -2.73
N TYR A 160 3.82 -17.01 -3.54
CA TYR A 160 4.94 -17.20 -4.45
C TYR A 160 6.08 -16.23 -4.12
N GLN A 161 7.31 -16.71 -4.23
CA GLN A 161 8.50 -15.88 -4.05
C GLN A 161 8.87 -15.19 -5.36
N GLN A 162 9.04 -13.87 -5.33
CA GLN A 162 9.71 -13.06 -6.36
C GLN A 162 11.12 -12.68 -5.88
N GLU A 163 11.86 -11.92 -6.67
CA GLU A 163 13.25 -11.54 -6.31
C GLU A 163 13.30 -10.63 -5.08
N ASP A 164 12.36 -9.71 -4.95
CA ASP A 164 12.34 -8.63 -3.95
C ASP A 164 11.20 -8.73 -2.95
N ARG A 165 10.20 -9.62 -3.19
CA ARG A 165 9.00 -9.75 -2.36
C ARG A 165 8.35 -11.11 -2.45
N THR A 166 7.39 -11.36 -1.58
CA THR A 166 6.42 -12.45 -1.72
C THR A 166 5.10 -11.93 -2.23
N VAL A 167 4.43 -12.70 -3.09
CA VAL A 167 3.14 -12.31 -3.66
C VAL A 167 2.11 -13.42 -3.51
N SER A 168 0.84 -13.05 -3.48
CA SER A 168 -0.28 -13.98 -3.49
C SER A 168 -1.38 -13.50 -4.42
N TRP A 169 -2.10 -14.43 -5.02
CA TRP A 169 -3.30 -14.11 -5.77
C TRP A 169 -4.44 -13.78 -4.83
N LEU A 170 -5.19 -12.74 -5.17
CA LEU A 170 -6.44 -12.34 -4.54
C LEU A 170 -7.56 -12.45 -5.55
N THR A 171 -8.64 -13.16 -5.22
CA THR A 171 -9.89 -13.16 -6.00
C THR A 171 -10.98 -12.39 -5.25
N VAL A 172 -11.57 -11.42 -5.95
CA VAL A 172 -12.75 -10.69 -5.49
C VAL A 172 -13.86 -10.93 -6.52
N GLY A 173 -14.89 -11.66 -6.12
CA GLY A 173 -15.87 -12.18 -7.07
C GLY A 173 -15.22 -13.14 -8.07
N SER A 174 -15.25 -12.81 -9.35
CA SER A 174 -14.60 -13.59 -10.43
C SER A 174 -13.30 -12.97 -10.94
N THR A 175 -12.90 -11.84 -10.38
CA THR A 175 -11.75 -11.04 -10.84
C THR A 175 -10.49 -11.40 -10.05
N TRP A 176 -9.37 -11.49 -10.76
CA TRP A 176 -8.08 -11.84 -10.20
C TRP A 176 -7.19 -10.60 -10.09
N TYR A 177 -6.60 -10.46 -8.92
CA TYR A 177 -5.62 -9.44 -8.56
C TYR A 177 -4.36 -10.11 -8.01
N LEU A 178 -3.25 -9.39 -8.01
CA LEU A 178 -2.03 -9.83 -7.35
C LEU A 178 -1.72 -8.86 -6.22
N VAL A 179 -1.39 -9.37 -5.06
CA VAL A 179 -1.03 -8.57 -3.88
C VAL A 179 0.35 -8.95 -3.37
N ASP A 180 1.01 -7.99 -2.77
CA ASP A 180 2.13 -8.25 -1.88
C ASP A 180 1.63 -9.06 -0.67
N ALA A 181 2.24 -10.21 -0.39
CA ALA A 181 1.73 -11.14 0.63
C ALA A 181 2.07 -10.71 2.07
N GLU A 182 2.88 -9.67 2.26
CA GLU A 182 3.23 -9.13 3.56
C GLU A 182 2.38 -7.90 3.91
N THR A 183 2.22 -7.00 2.93
CA THR A 183 1.52 -5.72 3.12
C THR A 183 0.07 -5.76 2.66
N GLY A 184 -0.28 -6.64 1.71
CA GLY A 184 -1.59 -6.70 1.05
C GLY A 184 -1.78 -5.65 -0.06
N GLU A 185 -0.76 -4.88 -0.41
CA GLU A 185 -0.83 -3.88 -1.48
C GLU A 185 -1.09 -4.53 -2.83
N LEU A 186 -2.05 -4.00 -3.60
CA LEU A 186 -2.33 -4.44 -4.95
C LEU A 186 -1.19 -4.06 -5.90
N LEU A 187 -0.74 -5.03 -6.68
CA LEU A 187 0.37 -4.86 -7.61
C LEU A 187 -0.13 -4.59 -9.03
N SER A 188 0.63 -3.79 -9.78
CA SER A 188 0.36 -3.49 -11.19
C SER A 188 1.59 -3.75 -12.06
N GLY A 189 1.41 -3.66 -13.41
CA GLY A 189 2.47 -3.88 -14.37
C GLY A 189 2.81 -5.37 -14.58
N TRP A 190 3.98 -5.61 -15.14
CA TRP A 190 4.47 -6.95 -15.42
C TRP A 190 4.90 -7.67 -14.14
N GLN A 191 4.35 -8.87 -13.91
CA GLN A 191 4.59 -9.68 -12.74
C GLN A 191 4.99 -11.09 -13.14
N LYS A 192 6.15 -11.56 -12.66
CA LYS A 192 6.55 -12.95 -12.82
C LYS A 192 6.13 -13.75 -11.60
N VAL A 193 5.20 -14.67 -11.78
CA VAL A 193 4.70 -15.52 -10.69
C VAL A 193 4.96 -16.98 -11.08
N ASP A 194 5.79 -17.66 -10.32
CA ASP A 194 6.33 -18.98 -10.62
C ASP A 194 7.02 -18.99 -12.00
N THR A 195 6.53 -19.78 -12.94
CA THR A 195 7.10 -19.96 -14.29
C THR A 195 6.42 -19.09 -15.35
N ALA A 196 5.41 -18.32 -15.00
CA ALA A 196 4.63 -17.52 -15.93
C ALA A 196 4.75 -16.01 -15.66
N THR A 197 4.62 -15.24 -16.71
CA THR A 197 4.54 -13.77 -16.64
C THR A 197 3.11 -13.33 -16.89
N TYR A 198 2.65 -12.37 -16.09
CA TYR A 198 1.32 -11.78 -16.11
C TYR A 198 1.43 -10.27 -16.24
N TYR A 199 0.38 -9.64 -16.70
CA TYR A 199 0.25 -8.19 -16.66
C TYR A 199 -0.95 -7.81 -15.80
N MET A 200 -0.70 -7.06 -14.74
CA MET A 200 -1.72 -6.47 -13.89
C MET A 200 -1.97 -5.06 -14.38
N LYS A 201 -3.21 -4.74 -14.74
CA LYS A 201 -3.56 -3.41 -15.25
C LYS A 201 -3.18 -2.32 -14.26
N PRO A 202 -2.78 -1.13 -14.72
CA PRO A 202 -2.48 -0.02 -13.81
C PRO A 202 -3.71 0.40 -13.03
N GLY A 203 -3.49 0.90 -11.81
CA GLY A 203 -4.52 1.55 -11.03
C GLY A 203 -5.00 2.83 -11.72
N SER A 204 -6.29 3.06 -11.69
CA SER A 204 -6.91 4.32 -12.11
C SER A 204 -8.01 4.70 -11.12
N PHE A 205 -8.13 6.00 -10.85
CA PHE A 205 -9.01 6.52 -9.82
C PHE A 205 -9.93 7.59 -10.41
N ASP A 206 -11.08 7.78 -9.80
CA ASP A 206 -11.97 8.88 -10.16
C ASP A 206 -11.59 10.20 -9.43
N ALA A 207 -12.40 11.22 -9.58
CA ALA A 207 -12.14 12.52 -8.94
C ALA A 207 -12.28 12.51 -7.41
N ASN A 208 -12.90 11.49 -6.84
CA ASN A 208 -13.05 11.30 -5.40
C ASN A 208 -11.93 10.43 -4.80
N GLY A 209 -11.05 9.87 -5.66
CA GLY A 209 -10.01 8.92 -5.25
C GLY A 209 -10.48 7.47 -5.23
N ASP A 210 -11.72 7.18 -5.65
CA ASP A 210 -12.25 5.82 -5.70
C ASP A 210 -11.66 5.05 -6.88
N MET A 211 -11.31 3.78 -6.66
CA MET A 211 -10.75 2.92 -7.69
C MET A 211 -11.77 2.65 -8.80
N LYS A 212 -11.39 2.93 -10.06
CA LYS A 212 -12.23 2.63 -11.23
C LYS A 212 -12.26 1.15 -11.56
N ASP A 213 -13.36 0.70 -12.15
CA ASP A 213 -13.51 -0.65 -12.67
C ASP A 213 -12.38 -1.01 -13.65
N GLY A 214 -11.87 -2.21 -13.55
CA GLY A 214 -10.79 -2.74 -14.39
C GLY A 214 -9.38 -2.39 -13.88
N SER A 215 -9.24 -1.58 -12.83
CA SER A 215 -7.94 -1.27 -12.21
C SER A 215 -7.35 -2.47 -11.50
N PHE A 216 -6.04 -2.65 -11.60
CA PHE A 216 -5.26 -3.75 -11.00
C PHE A 216 -5.69 -5.16 -11.40
N GLU A 217 -6.68 -5.32 -12.27
CA GLU A 217 -7.12 -6.63 -12.75
C GLU A 217 -6.05 -7.32 -13.59
N MET A 218 -6.01 -8.64 -13.51
CA MET A 218 -5.17 -9.44 -14.40
C MET A 218 -5.61 -9.31 -15.85
N GLU A 219 -4.69 -8.93 -16.74
CA GLU A 219 -4.96 -8.86 -18.18
C GLU A 219 -5.08 -10.26 -18.78
N THR A 220 -6.11 -10.50 -19.56
CA THR A 220 -6.32 -11.74 -20.29
C THR A 220 -6.43 -11.52 -21.81
N GLY A 221 -6.40 -10.26 -22.23
CA GLY A 221 -6.59 -9.88 -23.63
C GLY A 221 -7.99 -10.18 -24.16
N ASN A 222 -8.14 -10.13 -25.47
CA ASN A 222 -9.41 -10.41 -26.11
C ASN A 222 -9.71 -11.92 -26.12
N GLN A 223 -10.53 -12.38 -25.19
CA GLN A 223 -10.94 -13.79 -25.09
C GLN A 223 -12.18 -14.14 -25.92
N LYS A 224 -12.90 -13.17 -26.49
CA LYS A 224 -14.10 -13.42 -27.31
C LYS A 224 -13.81 -14.32 -28.53
N ASN A 225 -12.63 -14.11 -29.13
CA ASN A 225 -12.15 -14.93 -30.26
C ASN A 225 -11.00 -15.88 -29.87
N LYS A 226 -10.71 -16.03 -28.56
CA LYS A 226 -9.64 -16.86 -28.01
C LYS A 226 -8.23 -16.44 -28.44
N SER A 227 -8.05 -15.22 -28.96
CA SER A 227 -6.75 -14.70 -29.35
C SER A 227 -5.87 -14.29 -28.17
N GLY A 228 -6.53 -13.73 -27.14
CA GLY A 228 -5.83 -13.14 -26.00
C GLY A 228 -4.98 -11.92 -26.35
N TRP A 229 -5.18 -11.31 -27.53
CA TRP A 229 -4.40 -10.13 -27.93
C TRP A 229 -4.75 -8.91 -27.11
N ALA A 230 -3.70 -8.19 -26.66
CA ALA A 230 -3.79 -6.88 -26.05
C ALA A 230 -2.57 -6.04 -26.44
N GLU A 231 -2.78 -4.74 -26.58
CA GLU A 231 -1.70 -3.76 -26.77
C GLU A 231 -1.38 -3.10 -25.43
N ILE A 232 -0.10 -3.13 -25.08
CA ILE A 232 0.44 -2.54 -23.84
C ILE A 232 1.68 -1.74 -24.23
N ASP A 233 1.69 -0.46 -23.91
CA ASP A 233 2.78 0.47 -24.20
C ASP A 233 3.25 0.43 -25.67
N GLY A 234 2.27 0.34 -26.60
CA GLY A 234 2.52 0.32 -28.06
C GLY A 234 3.07 -0.99 -28.60
N LYS A 235 3.11 -2.05 -27.79
CA LYS A 235 3.50 -3.41 -28.22
C LYS A 235 2.34 -4.37 -28.06
N TRP A 236 2.26 -5.35 -28.96
CA TRP A 236 1.23 -6.38 -28.93
C TRP A 236 1.71 -7.60 -28.17
N TYR A 237 0.83 -8.12 -27.32
CA TYR A 237 0.99 -9.34 -26.53
C TYR A 237 -0.18 -10.27 -26.72
N SER A 238 0.01 -11.56 -26.50
CA SER A 238 -1.09 -12.52 -26.47
C SER A 238 -1.11 -13.27 -25.14
N PHE A 239 -2.26 -13.25 -24.48
CA PHE A 239 -2.46 -13.88 -23.18
C PHE A 239 -3.22 -15.20 -23.31
N ARG A 240 -2.95 -16.12 -22.42
CA ARG A 240 -3.77 -17.32 -22.23
C ARG A 240 -5.02 -16.94 -21.43
N SER A 241 -6.07 -17.78 -21.49
CA SER A 241 -7.32 -17.51 -20.76
C SER A 241 -7.15 -17.44 -19.24
N TRP A 242 -6.06 -18.01 -18.72
CA TRP A 242 -5.68 -17.93 -17.32
C TRP A 242 -4.69 -16.79 -17.02
N GLY A 243 -4.49 -15.85 -17.94
CA GLY A 243 -3.71 -14.62 -17.75
C GLY A 243 -2.21 -14.70 -18.08
N GLY A 244 -1.63 -15.89 -18.19
CA GLY A 244 -0.22 -16.01 -18.53
C GLY A 244 0.09 -15.56 -19.96
N VAL A 245 1.11 -14.71 -20.14
CA VAL A 245 1.58 -14.26 -21.45
C VAL A 245 2.11 -15.44 -22.27
N ARG A 246 1.88 -15.43 -23.58
CA ARG A 246 2.44 -16.40 -24.51
C ARG A 246 3.83 -15.97 -24.93
N THR A 247 4.70 -16.94 -25.18
CA THR A 247 6.03 -16.75 -25.75
C THR A 247 6.29 -17.80 -26.84
N GLY A 248 7.23 -17.53 -27.74
CA GLY A 248 7.59 -18.40 -28.83
C GLY A 248 6.58 -18.39 -29.98
N TRP A 249 6.57 -19.45 -30.78
CA TRP A 249 5.69 -19.57 -31.91
C TRP A 249 4.22 -19.72 -31.51
N PHE A 250 3.35 -18.94 -32.13
CA PHE A 250 1.92 -18.93 -31.89
C PHE A 250 1.13 -18.93 -33.21
N ASN A 251 0.20 -19.87 -33.38
CA ASN A 251 -0.69 -19.94 -34.55
C ASN A 251 -2.07 -19.43 -34.15
N TYR A 252 -2.57 -18.48 -34.92
CA TYR A 252 -3.89 -17.91 -34.72
C TYR A 252 -4.48 -17.46 -36.05
N ASP A 253 -5.74 -17.80 -36.29
CA ASP A 253 -6.53 -17.45 -37.50
C ASP A 253 -5.77 -17.67 -38.83
N GLY A 254 -5.17 -18.85 -38.97
CA GLY A 254 -4.42 -19.25 -40.17
C GLY A 254 -3.04 -18.57 -40.32
N ASN A 255 -2.65 -17.70 -39.43
CA ASN A 255 -1.37 -17.01 -39.42
C ASN A 255 -0.46 -17.53 -38.33
N LYS A 256 0.86 -17.38 -38.55
CA LYS A 256 1.89 -17.75 -37.59
C LYS A 256 2.57 -16.49 -37.08
N TYR A 257 2.68 -16.38 -35.77
CA TYR A 257 3.29 -15.25 -35.03
C TYR A 257 4.47 -15.73 -34.22
N TYR A 258 5.35 -14.82 -33.87
CA TYR A 258 6.40 -15.07 -32.89
C TYR A 258 6.31 -14.07 -31.74
N LEU A 259 6.32 -14.57 -30.53
CA LEU A 259 6.27 -13.81 -29.31
C LEU A 259 7.61 -13.99 -28.58
N HIS A 260 8.29 -12.89 -28.30
CA HIS A 260 9.60 -12.88 -27.64
C HIS A 260 9.55 -13.46 -26.21
N GLU A 261 10.70 -13.61 -25.57
CA GLU A 261 10.75 -14.11 -24.19
C GLU A 261 10.04 -13.20 -23.18
N ASP A 262 10.01 -11.89 -23.43
CA ASP A 262 9.22 -10.90 -22.69
C ASP A 262 7.74 -10.85 -23.12
N GLY A 263 7.34 -11.64 -24.11
CA GLY A 263 5.97 -11.78 -24.59
C GLY A 263 5.57 -10.83 -25.72
N HIS A 264 6.35 -9.82 -26.09
CA HIS A 264 5.96 -8.91 -27.17
C HIS A 264 5.99 -9.62 -28.55
N MET A 265 5.07 -9.24 -29.41
CA MET A 265 4.93 -9.77 -30.76
C MET A 265 6.01 -9.20 -31.69
N GLU A 266 6.67 -10.05 -32.47
CA GLU A 266 7.56 -9.64 -33.54
C GLU A 266 6.76 -9.13 -34.74
N ASP A 267 7.15 -7.99 -35.29
CA ASP A 267 6.49 -7.30 -36.42
C ASP A 267 7.47 -6.88 -37.53
N ASN A 268 8.70 -7.38 -37.51
CA ASN A 268 9.73 -7.00 -38.47
C ASN A 268 10.49 -8.24 -38.99
N ALA A 269 11.78 -8.37 -38.71
CA ALA A 269 12.62 -9.47 -39.12
C ALA A 269 13.37 -10.05 -37.93
N LEU A 270 13.37 -11.36 -37.80
CA LEU A 270 13.95 -12.09 -36.68
C LEU A 270 14.87 -13.20 -37.15
N ASN A 271 16.10 -13.24 -36.63
CA ASN A 271 17.01 -14.37 -36.81
C ASN A 271 16.89 -15.34 -35.63
N LEU A 272 16.39 -16.52 -35.89
CA LEU A 272 16.32 -17.61 -34.91
C LEU A 272 17.26 -18.75 -35.34
N ASN A 273 18.34 -18.93 -34.59
CA ASN A 273 19.32 -20.00 -34.82
C ASN A 273 19.85 -20.05 -36.26
N GLY A 274 20.14 -18.88 -36.88
CA GLY A 274 20.64 -18.77 -38.23
C GLY A 274 19.57 -18.78 -39.32
N THR A 275 18.31 -18.94 -38.97
CA THR A 275 17.17 -18.84 -39.90
C THR A 275 16.51 -17.46 -39.75
N LEU A 276 16.43 -16.74 -40.87
CA LEU A 276 15.82 -15.41 -40.92
C LEU A 276 14.32 -15.55 -41.25
N TYR A 277 13.49 -15.00 -40.41
CA TYR A 277 12.03 -14.92 -40.57
C TYR A 277 11.63 -13.46 -40.77
N PHE A 278 10.59 -13.23 -41.55
CA PHE A 278 10.05 -11.93 -41.81
C PHE A 278 8.58 -11.88 -41.41
N PHE A 279 8.19 -10.79 -40.77
CA PHE A 279 6.83 -10.58 -40.31
C PHE A 279 6.23 -9.34 -40.98
N ARG A 280 4.91 -9.26 -41.02
CA ARG A 280 4.17 -8.07 -41.39
C ARG A 280 4.06 -7.14 -40.18
N SER A 281 3.81 -5.86 -40.40
CA SER A 281 3.63 -4.87 -39.32
C SER A 281 2.50 -5.21 -38.32
N TRP A 282 1.61 -6.10 -38.70
CA TRP A 282 0.57 -6.65 -37.82
C TRP A 282 0.96 -8.03 -37.20
N GLY A 283 2.22 -8.44 -37.34
CA GLY A 283 2.83 -9.60 -36.68
C GLY A 283 2.71 -10.94 -37.41
N GLY A 284 1.92 -11.05 -38.46
CA GLY A 284 1.80 -12.30 -39.22
C GLY A 284 3.06 -12.65 -40.00
N MET A 285 3.61 -13.86 -39.84
CA MET A 285 4.80 -14.32 -40.56
C MET A 285 4.53 -14.32 -42.06
N ARG A 286 5.47 -13.81 -42.87
CA ARG A 286 5.42 -13.87 -44.31
C ARG A 286 5.81 -15.25 -44.78
N VAL A 287 4.96 -15.86 -45.60
CA VAL A 287 5.18 -17.17 -46.22
C VAL A 287 5.16 -16.96 -47.73
N ASN A 288 6.23 -17.30 -48.42
CA ASN A 288 6.39 -17.18 -49.90
C ASN A 288 6.41 -15.76 -50.48
N ASP A 289 6.61 -14.71 -49.66
CA ASP A 289 6.71 -13.29 -50.10
C ASP A 289 8.19 -12.89 -50.38
N VAL A 290 8.95 -13.72 -51.09
CA VAL A 290 10.40 -13.53 -51.31
C VAL A 290 10.69 -12.36 -52.25
N ALA A 291 9.75 -11.91 -53.06
CA ALA A 291 10.00 -10.95 -54.13
C ALA A 291 10.19 -9.50 -53.66
N GLU A 292 9.64 -9.09 -52.51
CA GLU A 292 9.67 -7.70 -52.08
C GLU A 292 10.92 -7.33 -51.29
N TYR A 293 11.52 -8.29 -50.58
CA TYR A 293 12.74 -8.06 -49.75
C TYR A 293 14.04 -8.11 -50.53
N LEU A 294 14.10 -8.85 -51.63
CA LEU A 294 15.31 -8.86 -52.49
C LEU A 294 15.56 -7.52 -53.16
N SER A 295 14.55 -6.67 -53.30
CA SER A 295 14.72 -5.32 -53.83
C SER A 295 15.38 -4.32 -52.84
N LEU A 296 15.34 -4.64 -51.54
CA LEU A 296 15.95 -3.79 -50.48
C LEU A 296 17.38 -4.21 -50.14
N ILE A 297 17.80 -5.43 -50.47
CA ILE A 297 19.15 -5.94 -50.21
C ILE A 297 20.17 -5.56 -51.31
N HIS A 298 19.69 -5.00 -52.44
CA HIS A 298 20.53 -4.60 -53.59
C HIS A 298 21.07 -3.18 -53.50
N ILE A 299 21.21 -2.60 -52.33
CA ILE A 299 21.89 -1.31 -52.16
C ILE A 299 23.11 -1.50 -51.27
N SER A 300 24.21 -1.87 -51.92
CA SER A 300 25.58 -1.41 -51.78
C SER A 300 26.57 -2.52 -52.24
N GLU A 301 26.83 -2.54 -53.53
CA GLU A 301 28.17 -2.97 -53.92
C GLU A 301 29.12 -1.77 -53.68
N PRO A 302 30.22 -1.95 -52.96
CA PRO A 302 31.24 -0.91 -52.89
C PRO A 302 31.98 -0.86 -54.23
N THR A 303 31.96 0.30 -54.84
CA THR A 303 32.85 0.70 -55.91
C THR A 303 34.27 0.89 -55.40
#